data_41c241251590c30edb7d6f109aba41ac
#
_entry.id   41c241251590c30edb7d6f109aba41ac
#
_cell.length_a   1.000
_cell.length_b   1.000
_cell.length_c   1.000
_cell.angle_alpha   90.00
_cell.angle_beta   90.00
_cell.angle_gamma   90.00
#
_symmetry.space_group_name_H-M   'P 1'
#
loop_
_entity.id
_entity.type
_entity.pdbx_description
1 polymer ?
#
loop_
_entity_poly.entity_id
_entity_poly.type
_entity_poly.pdbx_seq_one_letter_code
_entity_poly.pdbx_strand_id
1 'polypeptide(L)'
;MKKASRLYITGSIQGMFFRQFIKNNADANNVFGFLRKMEDGSMEVFIEGDGENVRAMINICKTGPKHAVIREVTEKEERFQGFKDFKIMSI
;
A
#
# COMPACT_ATOMS: atom_id res chain seq x y z
N MET A 1 -13.55 -2.28 13.70
CA MET A 1 -14.07 -3.08 12.58
C MET A 1 -12.98 -3.32 11.56
N LYS A 2 -12.79 -4.55 11.16
CA LYS A 2 -11.74 -4.91 10.21
C LYS A 2 -12.13 -4.55 8.78
N LYS A 3 -11.17 -4.04 8.04
CA LYS A 3 -11.34 -3.66 6.63
C LYS A 3 -10.14 -4.11 5.84
N ALA A 4 -10.33 -4.23 4.53
CA ALA A 4 -9.25 -4.52 3.61
C ALA A 4 -9.46 -3.74 2.34
N SER A 5 -8.36 -3.34 1.70
CA SER A 5 -8.41 -2.58 0.47
C SER A 5 -7.21 -2.94 -0.40
N ARG A 6 -7.44 -2.95 -1.70
CA ARG A 6 -6.39 -3.17 -2.69
C ARG A 6 -6.21 -1.89 -3.48
N LEU A 7 -4.98 -1.44 -3.59
CA LEU A 7 -4.66 -0.22 -4.31
C LEU A 7 -3.74 -0.53 -5.48
N TYR A 8 -3.94 0.17 -6.58
CA TYR A 8 -3.00 0.17 -7.70
C TYR A 8 -2.51 1.59 -7.87
N ILE A 9 -1.21 1.79 -7.73
CA ILE A 9 -0.60 3.12 -7.70
C ILE A 9 0.28 3.28 -8.93
N THR A 10 0.07 4.37 -9.67
CA THR A 10 0.93 4.72 -10.80
C THR A 10 1.59 6.06 -10.55
N GLY A 11 2.75 6.27 -11.20
CA GLY A 11 3.49 7.52 -11.06
C GLY A 11 4.98 7.26 -11.08
N SER A 12 5.73 8.24 -10.60
CA SER A 12 7.18 8.12 -10.44
C SER A 12 7.46 7.48 -9.09
N ILE A 13 7.29 6.16 -9.05
CA ILE A 13 7.31 5.39 -7.81
C ILE A 13 8.30 4.23 -7.88
N GLN A 14 9.29 4.34 -8.73
CA GLN A 14 10.23 3.25 -8.94
C GLN A 14 11.27 3.16 -7.85
N GLY A 15 11.86 1.98 -7.73
CA GLY A 15 12.93 1.73 -6.81
C GLY A 15 12.48 1.37 -5.41
N MET A 16 13.44 1.03 -4.58
CA MET A 16 13.17 0.54 -3.23
C MET A 16 12.73 1.64 -2.27
N PHE A 17 13.05 2.90 -2.57
CA PHE A 17 12.69 3.99 -1.68
C PHE A 17 11.17 4.07 -1.47
N PHE A 18 10.41 4.01 -2.56
CA PHE A 18 8.95 4.05 -2.47
C PHE A 18 8.40 2.83 -1.72
N ARG A 19 8.92 1.65 -2.06
CA ARG A 19 8.46 0.41 -1.42
C ARG A 19 8.74 0.41 0.06
N GLN A 20 9.91 0.87 0.46
CA GLN A 20 10.28 0.93 1.87
C GLN A 20 9.43 1.97 2.61
N PHE A 21 9.11 3.07 1.94
CA PHE A 21 8.21 4.09 2.50
C PHE A 21 6.85 3.46 2.84
N ILE A 22 6.28 2.70 1.90
CA ILE A 22 4.98 2.07 2.12
C ILE A 22 5.06 1.06 3.27
N LYS A 23 6.11 0.22 3.28
CA LYS A 23 6.26 -0.77 4.34
C LYS A 23 6.42 -0.12 5.71
N ASN A 24 7.25 0.90 5.81
CA ASN A 24 7.47 1.57 7.09
C ASN A 24 6.19 2.18 7.62
N ASN A 25 5.40 2.78 6.75
CA ASN A 25 4.13 3.37 7.15
C ASN A 25 3.08 2.32 7.50
N ALA A 26 3.07 1.19 6.78
CA ALA A 26 2.17 0.10 7.10
C ALA A 26 2.47 -0.44 8.50
N ASP A 27 3.75 -0.66 8.80
CA ASP A 27 4.15 -1.13 10.13
C ASP A 27 3.76 -0.13 11.22
N ALA A 28 3.99 1.16 10.96
CA ALA A 28 3.68 2.21 11.93
C ALA A 28 2.18 2.36 12.17
N ASN A 29 1.37 2.04 11.18
CA ASN A 29 -0.08 2.20 11.27
C ASN A 29 -0.81 0.89 11.56
N ASN A 30 -0.07 -0.17 11.87
CA ASN A 30 -0.64 -1.48 12.20
C ASN A 30 -1.57 -2.00 11.11
N VAL A 31 -1.15 -1.85 9.86
CA VAL A 31 -1.84 -2.50 8.75
C VAL A 31 -0.95 -3.60 8.20
N PHE A 32 -1.57 -4.62 7.64
CA PHE A 32 -0.91 -5.85 7.21
C PHE A 32 -1.27 -6.12 5.76
N GLY A 33 -0.47 -6.92 5.08
CA GLY A 33 -0.71 -7.23 3.69
C GLY A 33 0.58 -7.33 2.90
N PHE A 34 0.59 -6.74 1.72
CA PHE A 34 1.78 -6.82 0.87
C PHE A 34 1.77 -5.70 -0.17
N LEU A 35 2.92 -5.56 -0.79
CA LEU A 35 3.11 -4.65 -1.90
C LEU A 35 3.95 -5.39 -2.94
N ARG A 36 3.62 -5.23 -4.20
CA ARG A 36 4.44 -5.79 -5.27
C ARG A 36 4.40 -4.90 -6.49
N LYS A 37 5.51 -4.92 -7.25
CA LYS A 37 5.60 -4.21 -8.50
C LYS A 37 4.92 -5.03 -9.59
N MET A 38 4.09 -4.39 -10.39
CA MET A 38 3.41 -5.03 -11.51
C MET A 38 4.24 -4.87 -12.78
N GLU A 39 3.94 -5.69 -13.79
CA GLU A 39 4.67 -5.64 -15.05
C GLU A 39 4.56 -4.30 -15.76
N ASP A 40 3.42 -3.63 -15.59
CA ASP A 40 3.19 -2.34 -16.24
C ASP A 40 3.83 -1.16 -15.49
N GLY A 41 4.57 -1.46 -14.42
CA GLY A 41 5.23 -0.42 -13.63
C GLY A 41 4.42 0.13 -12.47
N SER A 42 3.16 -0.25 -12.36
CA SER A 42 2.36 0.15 -11.21
C SER A 42 2.72 -0.67 -9.98
N MET A 43 2.27 -0.22 -8.82
CA MET A 43 2.42 -0.96 -7.57
C MET A 43 1.07 -1.44 -7.11
N GLU A 44 0.99 -2.72 -6.79
CA GLU A 44 -0.19 -3.26 -6.14
C GLU A 44 0.06 -3.30 -4.65
N VAL A 45 -0.85 -2.70 -3.87
CA VAL A 45 -0.73 -2.65 -2.41
C VAL A 45 -2.01 -3.20 -1.82
N PHE A 46 -1.89 -4.28 -1.06
CA PHE A 46 -3.02 -4.84 -0.32
C PHE A 46 -2.81 -4.50 1.15
N ILE A 47 -3.80 -3.87 1.75
CA ILE A 47 -3.73 -3.48 3.16
C ILE A 47 -4.99 -3.88 3.88
N GLU A 48 -4.83 -4.33 5.12
CA GLU A 48 -5.95 -4.70 5.96
C GLU A 48 -5.63 -4.44 7.42
N GLY A 49 -6.66 -4.30 8.22
CA GLY A 49 -6.56 -4.05 9.66
C GLY A 49 -7.79 -3.31 10.14
N ASP A 50 -7.66 -2.59 11.26
CA ASP A 50 -8.76 -1.75 11.71
C ASP A 50 -9.06 -0.68 10.67
N GLY A 51 -10.35 -0.40 10.48
CA GLY A 51 -10.80 0.50 9.43
C GLY A 51 -10.15 1.88 9.48
N GLU A 52 -9.96 2.42 10.68
CA GLU A 52 -9.32 3.73 10.82
C GLU A 52 -7.86 3.68 10.34
N ASN A 53 -7.16 2.60 10.68
CA ASN A 53 -5.76 2.42 10.27
C ASN A 53 -5.65 2.23 8.77
N VAL A 54 -6.57 1.46 8.19
CA VAL A 54 -6.60 1.25 6.74
C VAL A 54 -6.86 2.56 6.02
N ARG A 55 -7.79 3.37 6.52
CA ARG A 55 -8.09 4.67 5.91
C ARG A 55 -6.88 5.59 5.96
N ALA A 56 -6.20 5.64 7.09
CA ALA A 56 -4.99 6.45 7.23
C ALA A 56 -3.92 6.00 6.23
N MET A 57 -3.76 4.69 6.09
CA MET A 57 -2.76 4.14 5.17
C MET A 57 -3.11 4.44 3.71
N ILE A 58 -4.39 4.39 3.35
CA ILE A 58 -4.82 4.77 1.99
C ILE A 58 -4.41 6.20 1.69
N ASN A 59 -4.61 7.11 2.64
CA ASN A 59 -4.23 8.51 2.44
C ASN A 59 -2.72 8.66 2.31
N ILE A 60 -1.95 7.90 3.06
CA ILE A 60 -0.49 7.90 2.95
C ILE A 60 -0.07 7.43 1.56
N CYS A 61 -0.70 6.39 1.04
CA CYS A 61 -0.40 5.89 -0.30
C CYS A 61 -0.74 6.93 -1.37
N LYS A 62 -1.83 7.65 -1.20
CA LYS A 62 -2.25 8.67 -2.17
C LYS A 62 -1.31 9.88 -2.17
N THR A 63 -0.76 10.22 -1.01
CA THR A 63 0.16 11.33 -0.88
C THR A 63 1.57 10.96 -1.35
N GLY A 64 2.02 9.79 -0.94
CA GLY A 64 3.37 9.32 -1.26
C GLY A 64 4.45 10.06 -0.51
N PRO A 65 5.70 9.64 -0.68
CA PRO A 65 6.82 10.34 -0.08
C PRO A 65 7.13 11.64 -0.84
N LYS A 66 7.94 12.47 -0.22
CA LYS A 66 8.20 13.84 -0.68
C LYS A 66 8.66 13.95 -2.13
N HIS A 67 9.47 13.01 -2.58
CA HIS A 67 10.06 13.07 -3.93
C HIS A 67 9.37 12.18 -4.95
N ALA A 68 8.29 11.53 -4.57
CA ALA A 68 7.52 10.71 -5.49
C ALA A 68 6.38 11.52 -6.09
N VAL A 69 6.07 11.24 -7.34
CA VAL A 69 4.92 11.84 -7.99
C VAL A 69 3.88 10.75 -8.19
N ILE A 70 2.80 10.83 -7.43
CA ILE A 70 1.71 9.87 -7.57
C ILE A 70 0.79 10.41 -8.66
N ARG A 71 0.60 9.61 -9.71
CA ARG A 71 -0.24 10.03 -10.82
C ARG A 71 -1.69 9.61 -10.60
N GLU A 72 -1.86 8.36 -10.20
CA GLU A 72 -3.21 7.82 -10.05
C GLU A 72 -3.20 6.72 -8.99
N VAL A 73 -4.25 6.67 -8.19
CA VAL A 73 -4.46 5.58 -7.24
C VAL A 73 -5.87 5.05 -7.45
N THR A 74 -5.96 3.78 -7.82
CA THR A 74 -7.24 3.08 -7.92
C THR A 74 -7.39 2.25 -6.67
N GLU A 75 -8.52 2.36 -5.99
CA GLU A 75 -8.73 1.56 -4.78
C GLU A 75 -9.98 0.69 -4.92
N LYS A 76 -9.91 -0.49 -4.33
CA LYS A 76 -10.98 -1.46 -4.38
C LYS A 76 -11.12 -2.10 -3.01
N GLU A 77 -12.34 -2.13 -2.50
CA GLU A 77 -12.61 -2.80 -1.23
C GLU A 77 -12.45 -4.31 -1.41
N GLU A 78 -11.84 -4.96 -0.41
CA GLU A 78 -11.56 -6.38 -0.45
C GLU A 78 -12.01 -7.05 0.82
N ARG A 79 -11.98 -8.38 0.83
CA ARG A 79 -12.23 -9.17 2.02
C ARG A 79 -11.00 -9.21 2.91
N PHE A 80 -11.24 -9.15 4.20
CA PHE A 80 -10.19 -9.34 5.19
C PHE A 80 -9.64 -10.76 5.08
N GLN A 81 -8.31 -10.90 5.00
CA GLN A 81 -7.66 -12.18 4.75
C GLN A 81 -6.81 -12.70 5.90
N GLY A 82 -6.50 -11.86 6.88
CA GLY A 82 -5.79 -12.30 8.06
C GLY A 82 -4.28 -12.32 7.92
N PHE A 83 -3.71 -11.42 7.15
CA PHE A 83 -2.26 -11.28 7.08
C PHE A 83 -1.71 -10.94 8.46
N LYS A 84 -0.50 -11.41 8.76
CA LYS A 84 0.12 -11.20 10.06
C LYS A 84 1.24 -10.17 10.03
N ASP A 85 1.66 -9.75 8.86
CA ASP A 85 2.69 -8.73 8.69
C ASP A 85 2.46 -8.02 7.36
N PHE A 86 3.31 -7.04 7.07
CA PHE A 86 3.31 -6.38 5.78
C PHE A 86 4.63 -6.70 5.09
N LYS A 87 4.56 -7.21 3.87
CA LYS A 87 5.73 -7.65 3.14
C LYS A 87 5.89 -6.95 1.81
N ILE A 88 7.13 -6.71 1.43
CA ILE A 88 7.48 -6.32 0.07
C ILE A 88 7.73 -7.61 -0.69
N MET A 89 6.89 -7.86 -1.70
CA MET A 89 6.98 -9.10 -2.47
C MET A 89 7.97 -8.92 -3.61
N SER A 90 8.81 -9.92 -3.80
CA SER A 90 9.66 -10.00 -4.99
C SER A 90 8.88 -10.66 -6.11
N ILE A 91 9.23 -10.32 -7.33
CA ILE A 91 8.64 -10.96 -8.50
C ILE A 91 9.65 -11.91 -9.09
#